data_28f7dd14c36b4566e10991fa0cead589
#
_entry.id   28f7dd14c36b4566e10991fa0cead589
#
_cell.length_a   1.000
_cell.length_b   1.000
_cell.length_c   1.000
_cell.angle_alpha   90.00
_cell.angle_beta   90.00
_cell.angle_gamma   90.00
#
_symmetry.space_group_name_H-M   'P 1'
#
loop_
_entity.id
_entity.type
_entity.pdbx_description
1 polymer ?
#
loop_
_entity_poly.entity_id
_entity_poly.type
_entity_poly.pdbx_seq_one_letter_code
_entity_poly.pdbx_strand_id
1 'polypeptide(L)'
;MVVSLSALLLSAGFTFYLGINNWMNYGLFSFFSTLAVYNGQRVFKSKKLNETPWLQWVSRNRVVLTFVVATATISAVWSLLSILNFGWNTAAVLILSGFISVLYVIKIRGKSLREIPHLKIHLIALSWTLLLIVFPIINESIFVSAWEYGFMHYLFILGVTIPFDIRDLKYDSVSQKTIPQLVGVLGAKMIGVVTIFLFAVLLVQVNPSFALNPMFISAISIQILLLIFSNENRSDIYCAGLIDGAIGLLGLSYFF
;
A
#
# COMPACT_ATOMS: atom_id res chain seq x y z
N MET A 1 -7.88 7.80 6.07
CA MET A 1 -8.68 6.70 6.63
C MET A 1 -8.98 5.60 5.61
N VAL A 2 -9.41 5.92 4.38
CA VAL A 2 -9.72 4.87 3.36
C VAL A 2 -8.55 3.92 3.15
N VAL A 3 -7.35 4.42 2.89
CA VAL A 3 -6.13 3.62 2.68
C VAL A 3 -5.84 2.65 3.85
N SER A 4 -6.07 3.09 5.10
CA SER A 4 -5.86 2.23 6.28
C SER A 4 -6.93 1.15 6.37
N LEU A 5 -8.19 1.47 6.04
CA LEU A 5 -9.27 0.48 5.97
C LEU A 5 -9.01 -0.55 4.88
N SER A 6 -8.50 -0.13 3.74
CA SER A 6 -8.13 -1.04 2.65
C SER A 6 -6.95 -1.95 3.02
N ALA A 7 -5.97 -1.43 3.76
CA ALA A 7 -4.89 -2.24 4.33
C ALA A 7 -5.41 -3.28 5.34
N LEU A 8 -6.40 -2.90 6.20
CA LEU A 8 -7.09 -3.84 7.09
C LEU A 8 -7.74 -4.96 6.28
N LEU A 9 -8.59 -4.59 5.31
CA LEU A 9 -9.37 -5.57 4.54
C LEU A 9 -8.45 -6.49 3.73
N LEU A 10 -7.40 -5.95 3.10
CA LEU A 10 -6.45 -6.75 2.33
C LEU A 10 -5.69 -7.74 3.23
N SER A 11 -5.16 -7.28 4.36
CA SER A 11 -4.40 -8.13 5.27
C SER A 11 -5.29 -9.15 5.99
N ALA A 12 -6.46 -8.72 6.49
CA ALA A 12 -7.42 -9.60 7.15
C ALA A 12 -7.96 -10.67 6.19
N GLY A 13 -8.37 -10.26 4.97
CA GLY A 13 -8.87 -11.20 3.98
C GLY A 13 -7.81 -12.19 3.53
N PHE A 14 -6.60 -11.71 3.23
CA PHE A 14 -5.51 -12.59 2.83
C PHE A 14 -5.12 -13.60 3.94
N THR A 15 -5.04 -13.16 5.18
CA THR A 15 -4.73 -14.05 6.31
C THR A 15 -5.87 -15.02 6.61
N PHE A 16 -7.13 -14.60 6.43
CA PHE A 16 -8.29 -15.50 6.49
C PHE A 16 -8.21 -16.58 5.41
N TYR A 17 -7.91 -16.20 4.17
CA TYR A 17 -7.73 -17.11 3.05
C TYR A 17 -6.65 -18.18 3.32
N LEU A 18 -5.58 -17.80 4.02
CA LEU A 18 -4.53 -18.72 4.44
C LEU A 18 -4.91 -19.59 5.66
N GLY A 19 -6.11 -19.45 6.21
CA GLY A 19 -6.57 -20.22 7.38
C GLY A 19 -5.94 -19.76 8.71
N ILE A 20 -5.43 -18.54 8.78
CA ILE A 20 -4.85 -17.98 10.01
C ILE A 20 -5.95 -17.61 10.99
N ASN A 21 -5.96 -18.21 12.19
CA ASN A 21 -7.00 -17.97 13.19
C ASN A 21 -7.07 -16.51 13.65
N ASN A 22 -5.93 -15.84 13.79
CA ASN A 22 -5.84 -14.45 14.27
C ASN A 22 -5.93 -13.41 13.13
N TRP A 23 -6.59 -13.73 12.02
CA TRP A 23 -6.67 -12.90 10.82
C TRP A 23 -7.11 -11.45 11.10
N MET A 24 -8.05 -11.25 12.04
CA MET A 24 -8.52 -9.91 12.40
C MET A 24 -7.40 -9.07 13.05
N ASN A 25 -6.56 -9.68 13.89
CA ASN A 25 -5.44 -8.96 14.53
C ASN A 25 -4.38 -8.53 13.51
N TYR A 26 -4.13 -9.32 12.45
CA TYR A 26 -3.31 -8.91 11.31
C TYR A 26 -3.93 -7.72 10.57
N GLY A 27 -5.24 -7.75 10.35
CA GLY A 27 -5.98 -6.62 9.79
C GLY A 27 -5.87 -5.37 10.66
N LEU A 28 -6.08 -5.47 11.96
CA LEU A 28 -5.96 -4.35 12.91
C LEU A 28 -4.53 -3.80 12.97
N PHE A 29 -3.52 -4.66 13.00
CA PHE A 29 -2.12 -4.24 12.92
C PHE A 29 -1.86 -3.44 11.65
N SER A 30 -2.33 -3.94 10.51
CA SER A 30 -2.19 -3.29 9.20
C SER A 30 -2.91 -1.95 9.14
N PHE A 31 -4.12 -1.87 9.70
CA PHE A 31 -4.89 -0.63 9.81
C PHE A 31 -4.15 0.44 10.59
N PHE A 32 -3.75 0.10 11.83
CA PHE A 32 -3.13 1.07 12.72
C PHE A 32 -1.72 1.45 12.26
N SER A 33 -0.95 0.53 11.73
CA SER A 33 0.37 0.81 11.15
C SER A 33 0.26 1.76 9.96
N THR A 34 -0.66 1.49 9.04
CA THR A 34 -0.92 2.37 7.88
C THR A 34 -1.41 3.74 8.33
N LEU A 35 -2.33 3.79 9.30
CA LEU A 35 -2.85 5.05 9.84
C LEU A 35 -1.73 5.90 10.48
N ALA A 36 -0.86 5.26 11.26
CA ALA A 36 0.28 5.92 11.90
C ALA A 36 1.29 6.43 10.88
N VAL A 37 1.69 5.59 9.92
CA VAL A 37 2.71 5.93 8.91
C VAL A 37 2.22 7.05 8.00
N TYR A 38 1.03 6.93 7.40
CA TYR A 38 0.52 7.94 6.47
C TYR A 38 0.28 9.31 7.13
N ASN A 39 -0.30 9.34 8.32
CA ASN A 39 -0.51 10.61 9.03
C ASN A 39 0.80 11.13 9.62
N GLY A 40 1.67 10.27 10.14
CA GLY A 40 3.01 10.64 10.62
C GLY A 40 3.84 11.31 9.54
N GLN A 41 3.87 10.75 8.32
CA GLN A 41 4.53 11.34 7.16
C GLN A 41 3.97 12.73 6.81
N ARG A 42 2.66 12.92 6.91
CA ARG A 42 1.99 14.21 6.64
C ARG A 42 2.33 15.26 7.70
N VAL A 43 2.27 14.89 8.99
CA VAL A 43 2.67 15.75 10.11
C VAL A 43 4.14 16.17 9.99
N PHE A 44 5.00 15.24 9.57
CA PHE A 44 6.42 15.54 9.35
C PHE A 44 6.63 16.53 8.20
N LYS A 45 5.94 16.32 7.06
CA LYS A 45 6.02 17.21 5.88
C LYS A 45 5.46 18.60 6.15
N SER A 46 4.41 18.73 6.97
CA SER A 46 3.78 20.02 7.28
C SER A 46 4.70 21.02 8.00
N LYS A 47 5.84 20.57 8.51
CA LYS A 47 6.89 21.46 9.04
C LYS A 47 7.63 22.26 7.96
N LYS A 48 7.53 21.84 6.70
CA LYS A 48 8.15 22.53 5.56
C LYS A 48 7.05 23.23 4.78
N LEU A 49 7.01 24.55 4.91
CA LEU A 49 6.07 25.51 4.32
C LEU A 49 5.29 25.11 3.03
N ASN A 50 3.93 25.14 3.15
CA ASN A 50 2.99 25.90 2.26
C ASN A 50 2.81 25.49 0.78
N GLU A 51 2.88 24.21 0.37
CA GLU A 51 2.75 23.96 -1.07
C GLU A 51 1.36 23.47 -1.54
N THR A 52 0.54 22.90 -0.65
CA THR A 52 -0.81 22.41 -1.04
C THR A 52 -1.88 22.76 -0.01
N PRO A 53 -3.17 22.95 -0.43
CA PRO A 53 -4.29 23.18 0.50
C PRO A 53 -4.40 22.10 1.58
N TRP A 54 -4.05 20.87 1.23
CA TRP A 54 -4.03 19.73 2.14
C TRP A 54 -2.95 19.86 3.23
N LEU A 55 -1.74 20.27 2.89
CA LEU A 55 -0.67 20.48 3.87
C LEU A 55 -0.99 21.64 4.82
N GLN A 56 -1.69 22.67 4.32
CA GLN A 56 -2.19 23.77 5.15
C GLN A 56 -3.21 23.27 6.16
N TRP A 57 -4.15 22.39 5.75
CA TRP A 57 -5.11 21.78 6.66
C TRP A 57 -4.39 20.92 7.72
N VAL A 58 -3.40 20.12 7.32
CA VAL A 58 -2.57 19.33 8.25
C VAL A 58 -1.84 20.21 9.25
N SER A 59 -1.28 21.34 8.83
CA SER A 59 -0.58 22.27 9.73
C SER A 59 -1.52 22.88 10.77
N ARG A 60 -2.75 23.25 10.37
CA ARG A 60 -3.78 23.78 11.27
C ARG A 60 -4.28 22.73 12.28
N ASN A 61 -4.35 21.46 11.88
CA ASN A 61 -4.86 20.36 12.73
C ASN A 61 -3.73 19.49 13.30
N ARG A 62 -2.51 20.01 13.37
CA ARG A 62 -1.32 19.24 13.70
C ARG A 62 -1.39 18.54 15.05
N VAL A 63 -1.93 19.20 16.09
CA VAL A 63 -2.06 18.62 17.44
C VAL A 63 -2.95 17.39 17.40
N VAL A 64 -4.14 17.50 16.77
CA VAL A 64 -5.10 16.38 16.62
C VAL A 64 -4.46 15.25 15.83
N LEU A 65 -3.78 15.55 14.71
CA LEU A 65 -3.12 14.51 13.90
C LEU A 65 -1.96 13.85 14.64
N THR A 66 -1.20 14.59 15.45
CA THR A 66 -0.15 14.01 16.28
C THR A 66 -0.75 13.06 17.33
N PHE A 67 -1.87 13.40 17.93
CA PHE A 67 -2.60 12.52 18.84
C PHE A 67 -3.08 11.25 18.11
N VAL A 68 -3.67 11.39 16.91
CA VAL A 68 -4.07 10.26 16.06
C VAL A 68 -2.88 9.36 15.73
N VAL A 69 -1.73 9.94 15.40
CA VAL A 69 -0.50 9.16 15.12
C VAL A 69 -0.03 8.42 16.37
N ALA A 70 -0.02 9.07 17.53
CA ALA A 70 0.41 8.45 18.77
C ALA A 70 -0.51 7.28 19.17
N THR A 71 -1.83 7.49 19.17
CA THR A 71 -2.80 6.43 19.48
C THR A 71 -2.73 5.29 18.47
N ALA A 72 -2.64 5.58 17.17
CA ALA A 72 -2.50 4.56 16.14
C ALA A 72 -1.19 3.76 16.30
N THR A 73 -0.09 4.41 16.68
CA THR A 73 1.18 3.72 16.93
C THR A 73 1.07 2.77 18.13
N ILE A 74 0.47 3.23 19.24
CA ILE A 74 0.23 2.38 20.42
C ILE A 74 -0.64 1.18 20.05
N SER A 75 -1.73 1.42 19.31
CA SER A 75 -2.65 0.35 18.88
C SER A 75 -1.98 -0.62 17.90
N ALA A 76 -1.09 -0.14 17.01
CA ALA A 76 -0.31 -0.99 16.12
C ALA A 76 0.64 -1.89 16.91
N VAL A 77 1.37 -1.33 17.87
CA VAL A 77 2.26 -2.12 18.76
C VAL A 77 1.46 -3.16 19.54
N TRP A 78 0.33 -2.78 20.12
CA TRP A 78 -0.54 -3.71 20.83
C TRP A 78 -1.03 -4.86 19.95
N SER A 79 -1.53 -4.55 18.75
CA SER A 79 -1.97 -5.56 17.78
C SER A 79 -0.80 -6.45 17.33
N LEU A 80 0.37 -5.88 17.13
CA LEU A 80 1.58 -6.64 16.79
C LEU A 80 1.95 -7.63 17.88
N LEU A 81 1.98 -7.19 19.14
CA LEU A 81 2.34 -8.04 20.28
C LEU A 81 1.37 -9.22 20.45
N SER A 82 0.11 -9.07 20.02
CA SER A 82 -0.89 -10.16 20.09
C SER A 82 -0.71 -11.26 19.05
N ILE A 83 0.07 -11.00 17.97
CA ILE A 83 0.27 -11.93 16.85
C ILE A 83 1.73 -12.34 16.63
N LEU A 84 2.67 -11.63 17.27
CA LEU A 84 4.10 -11.76 16.97
C LEU A 84 4.66 -13.10 17.46
N ASN A 85 5.10 -13.92 16.52
CA ASN A 85 5.97 -15.05 16.77
C ASN A 85 7.43 -14.60 16.56
N PHE A 86 8.22 -14.63 17.63
CA PHE A 86 9.61 -14.17 17.57
C PHE A 86 10.46 -15.09 16.72
N GLY A 87 10.95 -14.57 15.59
CA GLY A 87 11.89 -15.22 14.69
C GLY A 87 12.73 -14.19 13.96
N TRP A 88 13.95 -14.55 13.57
CA TRP A 88 14.84 -13.63 12.84
C TRP A 88 14.24 -13.19 11.50
N ASN A 89 13.58 -14.10 10.79
CA ASN A 89 12.93 -13.78 9.52
C ASN A 89 11.75 -12.82 9.71
N THR A 90 10.92 -13.04 10.73
CA THR A 90 9.81 -12.14 11.11
C THR A 90 10.34 -10.75 11.44
N ALA A 91 11.37 -10.68 12.30
CA ALA A 91 12.00 -9.42 12.66
C ALA A 91 12.61 -8.70 11.44
N ALA A 92 13.29 -9.43 10.55
CA ALA A 92 13.88 -8.86 9.35
C ALA A 92 12.84 -8.23 8.43
N VAL A 93 11.69 -8.88 8.20
CA VAL A 93 10.60 -8.35 7.35
C VAL A 93 9.99 -7.09 7.96
N LEU A 94 9.72 -7.09 9.28
CA LEU A 94 9.18 -5.93 9.98
C LEU A 94 10.15 -4.74 9.97
N ILE A 95 11.43 -4.99 10.27
CA ILE A 95 12.47 -3.97 10.26
C ILE A 95 12.62 -3.39 8.85
N LEU A 96 12.67 -4.24 7.82
CA LEU A 96 12.81 -3.79 6.43
C LEU A 96 11.62 -2.95 5.98
N SER A 97 10.39 -3.38 6.25
CA SER A 97 9.18 -2.62 5.92
C SER A 97 9.13 -1.28 6.65
N GLY A 98 9.44 -1.27 7.96
CA GLY A 98 9.53 -0.05 8.76
C GLY A 98 10.62 0.90 8.27
N PHE A 99 11.81 0.38 7.97
CA PHE A 99 12.94 1.14 7.44
C PHE A 99 12.61 1.82 6.12
N ILE A 100 11.99 1.09 5.17
CA ILE A 100 11.52 1.65 3.89
C ILE A 100 10.52 2.79 4.16
N SER A 101 9.54 2.57 5.04
CA SER A 101 8.50 3.55 5.35
C SER A 101 9.06 4.84 5.97
N VAL A 102 10.08 4.73 6.82
CA VAL A 102 10.75 5.86 7.47
C VAL A 102 11.62 6.61 6.46
N LEU A 103 12.48 5.91 5.72
CA LEU A 103 13.40 6.53 4.76
C LEU A 103 12.70 7.06 3.51
N TYR A 104 11.47 6.62 3.24
CA TYR A 104 10.64 7.21 2.19
C TYR A 104 10.44 8.73 2.36
N VAL A 105 10.45 9.23 3.60
CA VAL A 105 10.18 10.63 3.92
C VAL A 105 11.38 11.36 4.51
N ILE A 106 12.20 10.67 5.31
CA ILE A 106 13.36 11.28 5.95
C ILE A 106 14.46 11.54 4.91
N LYS A 107 14.96 12.77 4.90
CA LYS A 107 16.08 13.15 4.02
C LYS A 107 17.41 12.77 4.67
N ILE A 108 18.17 11.91 4.00
CA ILE A 108 19.55 11.60 4.30
C ILE A 108 20.43 12.30 3.28
N ARG A 109 21.38 13.11 3.74
CA ARG A 109 22.25 13.93 2.85
C ARG A 109 21.45 14.79 1.85
N GLY A 110 20.32 15.35 2.31
CA GLY A 110 19.50 16.25 1.50
C GLY A 110 18.45 15.59 0.60
N LYS A 111 18.47 14.26 0.42
CA LYS A 111 17.49 13.51 -0.40
C LYS A 111 16.78 12.44 0.42
N SER A 112 15.50 12.23 0.16
CA SER A 112 14.74 11.07 0.66
C SER A 112 14.74 9.95 -0.40
N LEU A 113 14.50 8.71 0.02
CA LEU A 113 14.49 7.57 -0.92
C LEU A 113 13.48 7.76 -2.05
N ARG A 114 12.33 8.40 -1.80
CA ARG A 114 11.33 8.70 -2.83
C ARG A 114 11.82 9.65 -3.93
N GLU A 115 12.89 10.41 -3.67
CA GLU A 115 13.48 11.36 -4.63
C GLU A 115 14.54 10.69 -5.53
N ILE A 116 14.88 9.42 -5.25
CA ILE A 116 15.76 8.62 -6.10
C ILE A 116 14.99 8.20 -7.36
N PRO A 117 15.60 8.36 -8.57
CA PRO A 117 14.98 7.96 -9.82
C PRO A 117 14.42 6.53 -9.77
N HIS A 118 13.22 6.34 -10.32
CA HIS A 118 12.49 5.07 -10.42
C HIS A 118 12.04 4.45 -9.08
N LEU A 119 12.58 4.86 -7.94
CA LEU A 119 12.42 4.10 -6.68
C LEU A 119 11.07 4.32 -5.99
N LYS A 120 10.42 5.49 -6.20
CA LYS A 120 9.20 5.92 -5.50
C LYS A 120 8.12 4.85 -5.45
N ILE A 121 7.71 4.33 -6.60
CA ILE A 121 6.61 3.37 -6.73
C ILE A 121 6.99 1.99 -6.18
N HIS A 122 8.24 1.57 -6.38
CA HIS A 122 8.75 0.29 -5.89
C HIS A 122 8.84 0.24 -4.36
N LEU A 123 9.19 1.36 -3.71
CA LEU A 123 9.21 1.45 -2.25
C LEU A 123 7.81 1.29 -1.65
N ILE A 124 6.80 1.90 -2.28
CA ILE A 124 5.41 1.76 -1.83
C ILE A 124 4.96 0.31 -2.01
N ALA A 125 5.14 -0.26 -3.20
CA ALA A 125 4.74 -1.63 -3.48
C ALA A 125 5.45 -2.63 -2.56
N LEU A 126 6.74 -2.46 -2.34
CA LEU A 126 7.54 -3.35 -1.49
C LEU A 126 7.12 -3.25 -0.02
N SER A 127 6.97 -2.04 0.54
CA SER A 127 6.59 -1.88 1.94
C SER A 127 5.20 -2.47 2.24
N TRP A 128 4.24 -2.28 1.35
CA TRP A 128 2.90 -2.85 1.47
C TRP A 128 2.94 -4.38 1.38
N THR A 129 3.62 -4.90 0.39
CA THR A 129 3.74 -6.36 0.19
C THR A 129 4.42 -7.03 1.38
N LEU A 130 5.52 -6.46 1.86
CA LEU A 130 6.24 -7.00 3.02
C LEU A 130 5.34 -7.03 4.26
N LEU A 131 4.61 -5.95 4.53
CA LEU A 131 3.81 -5.83 5.74
C LEU A 131 2.50 -6.63 5.69
N LEU A 132 1.78 -6.58 4.56
CA LEU A 132 0.42 -7.12 4.48
C LEU A 132 0.37 -8.59 4.06
N ILE A 133 1.40 -9.07 3.34
CA ILE A 133 1.40 -10.38 2.69
C ILE A 133 2.54 -11.27 3.20
N VAL A 134 3.78 -10.79 3.10
CA VAL A 134 4.96 -11.61 3.44
C VAL A 134 5.09 -11.81 4.96
N PHE A 135 4.85 -10.75 5.74
CA PHE A 135 4.95 -10.83 7.20
C PHE A 135 4.01 -11.90 7.80
N PRO A 136 2.70 -11.95 7.50
CA PRO A 136 1.84 -12.99 8.04
C PRO A 136 2.30 -14.42 7.72
N ILE A 137 2.71 -14.68 6.48
CA ILE A 137 3.17 -16.00 6.06
C ILE A 137 4.40 -16.43 6.85
N ILE A 138 5.39 -15.55 6.98
CA ILE A 138 6.64 -15.84 7.69
C ILE A 138 6.39 -15.97 9.19
N ASN A 139 5.55 -15.08 9.75
CA ASN A 139 5.24 -15.08 11.17
C ASN A 139 4.52 -16.35 11.64
N GLU A 140 3.61 -16.87 10.82
CA GLU A 140 2.87 -18.11 11.10
C GLU A 140 3.58 -19.37 10.59
N SER A 141 4.75 -19.22 9.95
CA SER A 141 5.52 -20.34 9.38
C SER A 141 4.69 -21.24 8.46
N ILE A 142 3.82 -20.63 7.66
CA ILE A 142 2.90 -21.37 6.78
C ILE A 142 3.68 -21.96 5.60
N PHE A 143 3.34 -23.18 5.20
CA PHE A 143 3.93 -23.93 4.09
C PHE A 143 3.47 -23.43 2.71
N VAL A 144 3.40 -22.11 2.53
CA VAL A 144 3.18 -21.50 1.22
C VAL A 144 4.37 -20.64 0.86
N SER A 145 4.61 -20.48 -0.43
CA SER A 145 5.71 -19.62 -0.89
C SER A 145 5.42 -18.15 -0.58
N ALA A 146 6.05 -17.61 0.48
CA ALA A 146 5.94 -16.20 0.82
C ALA A 146 6.40 -15.29 -0.33
N TRP A 147 7.32 -15.77 -1.16
CA TRP A 147 7.86 -15.05 -2.31
C TRP A 147 6.89 -15.04 -3.50
N GLU A 148 6.15 -16.13 -3.74
CA GLU A 148 5.13 -16.18 -4.79
C GLU A 148 3.99 -15.22 -4.48
N TYR A 149 3.37 -15.34 -3.31
CA TYR A 149 2.31 -14.42 -2.89
C TYR A 149 2.83 -12.99 -2.78
N GLY A 150 4.05 -12.81 -2.29
CA GLY A 150 4.71 -11.52 -2.22
C GLY A 150 4.87 -10.90 -3.61
N PHE A 151 5.40 -11.64 -4.57
CA PHE A 151 5.58 -11.16 -5.95
C PHE A 151 4.25 -10.81 -6.62
N MET A 152 3.25 -11.67 -6.50
CA MET A 152 1.91 -11.40 -7.05
C MET A 152 1.34 -10.08 -6.51
N HIS A 153 1.31 -9.92 -5.19
CA HIS A 153 0.76 -8.71 -4.58
C HIS A 153 1.63 -7.46 -4.84
N TYR A 154 2.93 -7.63 -4.97
CA TYR A 154 3.81 -6.56 -5.41
C TYR A 154 3.41 -6.03 -6.80
N LEU A 155 3.11 -6.91 -7.76
CA LEU A 155 2.60 -6.51 -9.08
C LEU A 155 1.27 -5.75 -8.98
N PHE A 156 0.36 -6.23 -8.12
CA PHE A 156 -0.92 -5.56 -7.89
C PHE A 156 -0.72 -4.15 -7.32
N ILE A 157 0.02 -4.02 -6.23
CA ILE A 157 0.26 -2.71 -5.58
C ILE A 157 1.04 -1.78 -6.51
N LEU A 158 1.98 -2.30 -7.28
CA LEU A 158 2.70 -1.51 -8.29
C LEU A 158 1.73 -0.90 -9.31
N GLY A 159 0.82 -1.69 -9.87
CA GLY A 159 -0.20 -1.21 -10.81
C GLY A 159 -1.16 -0.19 -10.20
N VAL A 160 -1.60 -0.44 -8.96
CA VAL A 160 -2.50 0.45 -8.23
C VAL A 160 -1.86 1.79 -7.88
N THR A 161 -0.53 1.85 -7.75
CA THR A 161 0.17 3.11 -7.43
C THR A 161 0.44 4.00 -8.66
N ILE A 162 0.34 3.49 -9.88
CA ILE A 162 0.54 4.27 -11.11
C ILE A 162 -0.39 5.49 -11.23
N PRO A 163 -1.70 5.43 -10.95
CA PRO A 163 -2.56 6.59 -10.96
C PRO A 163 -2.11 7.75 -10.07
N PHE A 164 -1.46 7.44 -8.94
CA PHE A 164 -0.90 8.47 -8.07
C PHE A 164 0.29 9.17 -8.73
N ASP A 165 1.16 8.42 -9.42
CA ASP A 165 2.26 9.02 -10.17
C ASP A 165 1.77 9.84 -11.36
N ILE A 166 0.67 9.43 -12.04
CA ILE A 166 0.02 10.22 -13.10
C ILE A 166 -0.52 11.54 -12.52
N ARG A 167 -1.22 11.51 -11.40
CA ARG A 167 -1.72 12.72 -10.74
C ARG A 167 -0.58 13.65 -10.31
N ASP A 168 0.49 13.07 -9.80
CA ASP A 168 1.61 13.80 -9.21
C ASP A 168 2.62 14.33 -10.27
N LEU A 169 2.42 14.07 -11.58
CA LEU A 169 3.30 14.52 -12.67
C LEU A 169 3.65 16.01 -12.61
N LYS A 170 2.68 16.86 -12.24
CA LYS A 170 2.88 18.31 -12.11
C LYS A 170 3.65 18.74 -10.85
N TYR A 171 3.82 17.85 -9.87
CA TYR A 171 4.50 18.13 -8.61
C TYR A 171 5.82 17.39 -8.46
N ASP A 172 5.97 16.25 -9.13
CA ASP A 172 7.19 15.45 -9.08
C ASP A 172 8.29 16.08 -9.93
N SER A 173 9.49 16.20 -9.37
CA SER A 173 10.63 16.74 -10.13
C SER A 173 10.98 15.80 -11.29
N VAL A 174 11.45 16.38 -12.41
CA VAL A 174 11.90 15.62 -13.61
C VAL A 174 13.01 14.63 -13.26
N SER A 175 13.81 14.93 -12.23
CA SER A 175 14.90 14.05 -11.78
C SER A 175 14.42 12.74 -11.15
N GLN A 176 13.14 12.64 -10.74
CA GLN A 176 12.59 11.42 -10.14
C GLN A 176 12.34 10.31 -11.17
N LYS A 177 12.21 10.68 -12.46
CA LYS A 177 12.01 9.71 -13.55
C LYS A 177 10.93 8.67 -13.21
N THR A 178 9.75 9.16 -12.79
CA THR A 178 8.60 8.29 -12.52
C THR A 178 8.14 7.60 -13.80
N ILE A 179 7.40 6.49 -13.69
CA ILE A 179 6.96 5.72 -14.87
C ILE A 179 6.25 6.63 -15.90
N PRO A 180 5.26 7.48 -15.52
CA PRO A 180 4.62 8.34 -16.52
C PRO A 180 5.55 9.43 -17.08
N GLN A 181 6.61 9.85 -16.37
CA GLN A 181 7.62 10.76 -16.91
C GLN A 181 8.49 10.10 -18.00
N LEU A 182 8.68 8.77 -17.95
CA LEU A 182 9.52 8.03 -18.88
C LEU A 182 8.76 7.57 -20.13
N VAL A 183 7.58 7.00 -19.93
CA VAL A 183 6.81 6.34 -21.01
C VAL A 183 5.52 7.06 -21.38
N GLY A 184 5.29 8.24 -20.80
CA GLY A 184 4.05 8.99 -20.95
C GLY A 184 2.88 8.38 -20.17
N VAL A 185 1.77 9.13 -20.10
CA VAL A 185 0.58 8.72 -19.33
C VAL A 185 -0.03 7.43 -19.90
N LEU A 186 -0.12 7.30 -21.22
CA LEU A 186 -0.68 6.10 -21.86
C LEU A 186 0.17 4.86 -21.59
N GLY A 187 1.49 4.97 -21.77
CA GLY A 187 2.42 3.88 -21.48
C GLY A 187 2.37 3.44 -20.02
N ALA A 188 2.29 4.40 -19.09
CA ALA A 188 2.13 4.12 -17.67
C ALA A 188 0.85 3.34 -17.36
N LYS A 189 -0.29 3.75 -17.94
CA LYS A 189 -1.56 3.00 -17.82
C LYS A 189 -1.46 1.58 -18.35
N MET A 190 -0.82 1.39 -19.50
CA MET A 190 -0.62 0.05 -20.07
C MET A 190 0.20 -0.83 -19.11
N ILE A 191 1.30 -0.32 -18.57
CA ILE A 191 2.10 -1.04 -17.56
C ILE A 191 1.23 -1.41 -16.36
N GLY A 192 0.45 -0.47 -15.81
CA GLY A 192 -0.41 -0.74 -14.67
C GLY A 192 -1.51 -1.79 -14.95
N VAL A 193 -2.15 -1.74 -16.12
CA VAL A 193 -3.13 -2.76 -16.53
C VAL A 193 -2.46 -4.13 -16.63
N VAL A 194 -1.28 -4.20 -17.27
CA VAL A 194 -0.53 -5.46 -17.42
C VAL A 194 -0.15 -6.03 -16.05
N THR A 195 0.34 -5.21 -15.12
CA THR A 195 0.75 -5.71 -13.80
C THR A 195 -0.43 -6.19 -12.96
N ILE A 196 -1.58 -5.48 -12.99
CA ILE A 196 -2.81 -5.92 -12.30
C ILE A 196 -3.37 -7.20 -12.93
N PHE A 197 -3.38 -7.28 -14.28
CA PHE A 197 -3.84 -8.47 -14.99
C PHE A 197 -2.95 -9.67 -14.73
N LEU A 198 -1.62 -9.48 -14.74
CA LEU A 198 -0.66 -10.52 -14.43
C LEU A 198 -0.83 -11.05 -12.99
N PHE A 199 -1.04 -10.15 -12.01
CA PHE A 199 -1.43 -10.55 -10.65
C PHE A 199 -2.66 -11.47 -10.67
N ALA A 200 -3.73 -11.07 -11.38
CA ALA A 200 -4.96 -11.83 -11.42
C ALA A 200 -4.77 -13.22 -12.03
N VAL A 201 -4.03 -13.32 -13.13
CA VAL A 201 -3.71 -14.58 -13.79
C VAL A 201 -2.90 -15.49 -12.86
N LEU A 202 -1.85 -14.98 -12.22
CA LEU A 202 -1.01 -15.75 -11.31
C LEU A 202 -1.80 -16.25 -10.09
N LEU A 203 -2.68 -15.42 -9.52
CA LEU A 203 -3.49 -15.82 -8.38
C LEU A 203 -4.50 -16.91 -8.76
N VAL A 204 -5.12 -16.82 -9.94
CA VAL A 204 -6.01 -17.86 -10.48
C VAL A 204 -5.25 -19.16 -10.78
N GLN A 205 -4.00 -19.10 -11.22
CA GLN A 205 -3.16 -20.30 -11.40
C GLN A 205 -2.87 -21.01 -10.06
N VAL A 206 -2.66 -20.27 -8.99
CA VAL A 206 -2.45 -20.83 -7.64
C VAL A 206 -3.75 -21.38 -7.06
N ASN A 207 -4.87 -20.66 -7.25
CA ASN A 207 -6.18 -21.11 -6.81
C ASN A 207 -7.26 -20.79 -7.86
N PRO A 208 -7.66 -21.80 -8.68
CA PRO A 208 -8.64 -21.61 -9.74
C PRO A 208 -10.02 -21.12 -9.29
N SER A 209 -10.37 -21.23 -8.00
CA SER A 209 -11.66 -20.73 -7.49
C SER A 209 -11.83 -19.22 -7.68
N PHE A 210 -10.73 -18.45 -7.71
CA PHE A 210 -10.78 -17.01 -7.97
C PHE A 210 -11.33 -16.67 -9.36
N ALA A 211 -11.20 -17.56 -10.34
CA ALA A 211 -11.75 -17.33 -11.68
C ALA A 211 -13.29 -17.22 -11.68
N LEU A 212 -13.95 -17.83 -10.69
CA LEU A 212 -15.41 -17.82 -10.52
C LEU A 212 -15.87 -16.92 -9.36
N ASN A 213 -14.94 -16.32 -8.61
CA ASN A 213 -15.28 -15.44 -7.50
C ASN A 213 -15.71 -14.07 -8.01
N PRO A 214 -17.03 -13.70 -7.90
CA PRO A 214 -17.53 -12.46 -8.47
C PRO A 214 -16.96 -11.22 -7.76
N MET A 215 -16.60 -11.31 -6.48
CA MET A 215 -15.98 -10.22 -5.74
C MET A 215 -14.56 -9.96 -6.25
N PHE A 216 -13.78 -11.01 -6.52
CA PHE A 216 -12.44 -10.90 -7.10
C PHE A 216 -12.50 -10.29 -8.50
N ILE A 217 -13.37 -10.81 -9.37
CA ILE A 217 -13.55 -10.28 -10.73
C ILE A 217 -13.93 -8.79 -10.68
N SER A 218 -14.86 -8.43 -9.79
CA SER A 218 -15.29 -7.04 -9.61
C SER A 218 -14.14 -6.16 -9.11
N ALA A 219 -13.36 -6.62 -8.12
CA ALA A 219 -12.22 -5.87 -7.58
C ALA A 219 -11.17 -5.57 -8.66
N ILE A 220 -10.78 -6.58 -9.45
CA ILE A 220 -9.82 -6.41 -10.55
C ILE A 220 -10.37 -5.50 -11.64
N SER A 221 -11.63 -5.72 -12.06
CA SER A 221 -12.28 -4.90 -13.10
C SER A 221 -12.39 -3.42 -12.68
N ILE A 222 -12.84 -3.15 -11.46
CA ILE A 222 -12.96 -1.79 -10.93
C ILE A 222 -11.56 -1.15 -10.87
N GLN A 223 -10.55 -1.86 -10.40
CA GLN A 223 -9.21 -1.33 -10.30
C GLN A 223 -8.63 -0.96 -11.68
N ILE A 224 -8.81 -1.82 -12.69
CA ILE A 224 -8.40 -1.56 -14.07
C ILE A 224 -9.17 -0.35 -14.64
N LEU A 225 -10.48 -0.27 -14.45
CA LEU A 225 -11.29 0.87 -14.90
C LEU A 225 -10.82 2.18 -14.27
N LEU A 226 -10.61 2.20 -12.96
CA LEU A 226 -10.08 3.37 -12.27
C LEU A 226 -8.71 3.78 -12.81
N LEU A 227 -7.83 2.83 -13.11
CA LEU A 227 -6.54 3.13 -13.73
C LEU A 227 -6.69 3.72 -15.14
N ILE A 228 -7.56 3.15 -15.98
CA ILE A 228 -7.80 3.64 -17.36
C ILE A 228 -8.33 5.08 -17.34
N PHE A 229 -9.24 5.39 -16.42
CA PHE A 229 -9.84 6.72 -16.30
C PHE A 229 -9.02 7.71 -15.46
N SER A 230 -7.85 7.32 -14.95
CA SER A 230 -6.94 8.22 -14.25
C SER A 230 -6.37 9.28 -15.19
N ASN A 231 -6.12 10.49 -14.69
CA ASN A 231 -5.42 11.57 -15.39
C ASN A 231 -4.86 12.59 -14.39
N GLU A 232 -4.06 13.51 -14.88
CA GLU A 232 -3.37 14.53 -14.08
C GLU A 232 -4.32 15.50 -13.33
N ASN A 233 -5.57 15.62 -13.78
CA ASN A 233 -6.56 16.52 -13.21
C ASN A 233 -7.52 15.85 -12.23
N ARG A 234 -7.33 14.56 -11.94
CA ARG A 234 -8.16 13.87 -10.96
C ARG A 234 -7.96 14.40 -9.55
N SER A 235 -9.05 14.50 -8.81
CA SER A 235 -9.06 14.95 -7.43
C SER A 235 -8.33 13.97 -6.49
N ASP A 236 -7.94 14.48 -5.32
CA ASP A 236 -7.40 13.61 -4.26
C ASP A 236 -8.39 12.52 -3.84
N ILE A 237 -9.71 12.80 -3.89
CA ILE A 237 -10.77 11.82 -3.58
C ILE A 237 -10.75 10.67 -4.58
N TYR A 238 -10.45 10.92 -5.86
CA TYR A 238 -10.34 9.85 -6.85
C TYR A 238 -9.23 8.87 -6.50
N CYS A 239 -8.06 9.36 -6.16
CA CYS A 239 -6.93 8.50 -5.81
C CYS A 239 -7.06 7.92 -4.39
N ALA A 240 -7.17 8.78 -3.37
CA ALA A 240 -7.18 8.36 -1.96
C ALA A 240 -8.55 7.83 -1.48
N GLY A 241 -9.60 7.94 -2.28
CA GLY A 241 -10.92 7.39 -2.00
C GLY A 241 -11.22 6.16 -2.85
N LEU A 242 -11.32 6.34 -4.17
CA LEU A 242 -11.77 5.26 -5.05
C LEU A 242 -10.66 4.22 -5.30
N ILE A 243 -9.44 4.64 -5.67
CA ILE A 243 -8.35 3.70 -5.98
C ILE A 243 -7.90 2.97 -4.71
N ASP A 244 -7.65 3.71 -3.62
CA ASP A 244 -7.31 3.07 -2.35
C ASP A 244 -8.47 2.19 -1.85
N GLY A 245 -9.74 2.62 -2.01
CA GLY A 245 -10.91 1.84 -1.62
C GLY A 245 -11.06 0.53 -2.39
N ALA A 246 -10.72 0.52 -3.67
CA ALA A 246 -10.77 -0.68 -4.51
C ALA A 246 -9.75 -1.76 -4.08
N ILE A 247 -8.65 -1.39 -3.39
CA ILE A 247 -7.76 -2.36 -2.74
C ILE A 247 -8.53 -3.16 -1.68
N GLY A 248 -9.42 -2.48 -0.94
CA GLY A 248 -10.26 -3.14 0.06
C GLY A 248 -11.22 -4.18 -0.55
N LEU A 249 -11.71 -3.97 -1.79
CA LEU A 249 -12.53 -4.96 -2.50
C LEU A 249 -11.75 -6.23 -2.80
N LEU A 250 -10.47 -6.11 -3.17
CA LEU A 250 -9.60 -7.28 -3.30
C LEU A 250 -9.47 -8.01 -1.96
N GLY A 251 -9.26 -7.26 -0.86
CA GLY A 251 -9.22 -7.84 0.48
C GLY A 251 -10.50 -8.61 0.83
N LEU A 252 -11.66 -8.04 0.50
CA LEU A 252 -12.96 -8.72 0.71
C LEU A 252 -13.10 -9.99 -0.12
N SER A 253 -12.52 -10.06 -1.33
CA SER A 253 -12.64 -11.24 -2.18
C SER A 253 -11.98 -12.49 -1.60
N TYR A 254 -11.07 -12.35 -0.66
CA TYR A 254 -10.42 -13.47 0.03
C TYR A 254 -11.31 -14.17 1.06
N PHE A 255 -12.45 -13.58 1.44
CA PHE A 255 -13.41 -14.21 2.36
C PHE A 255 -14.42 -15.13 1.67
N PHE A 256 -14.46 -15.14 0.36
CA PHE A 256 -15.41 -15.87 -0.47
C PHE A 256 -14.69 -16.80 -1.45
#